data_1a54d22a26e5c7e675a20c72804afcc0
#
_entry.id   1a54d22a26e5c7e675a20c72804afcc0
#
_cell.length_a   1.000
_cell.length_b   1.000
_cell.length_c   1.000
_cell.angle_alpha   90.00
_cell.angle_beta   90.00
_cell.angle_gamma   90.00
#
_symmetry.space_group_name_H-M   'P 1'
#
loop_
_entity.id
_entity.type
_entity.pdbx_description
1 polymer ?
#
loop_
_entity_poly.entity_id
_entity_poly.type
_entity_poly.pdbx_seq_one_letter_code
_entity_poly.pdbx_strand_id
1 'polypeptide(L)'
;MDTNMKAELCKKTLKYAAGHHPEMRGAIIHSDRGTQYTSDEYREAIKEYGFVQSMNSAGGRCHDNARCESMWARMKEELLYNRYDTSKMTVTAVKQLIWRYYMSYWNNRRICTSIGGMPPSLKRRQYYDSIRAAA
;
A
#
# COMPACT_ATOMS: atom_id res chain seq x y z
N MET A 1 5.79 -8.55 -1.93
CA MET A 1 7.17 -8.59 -1.46
C MET A 1 7.89 -9.71 -2.21
N ASP A 2 9.07 -9.45 -2.70
CA ASP A 2 9.88 -10.38 -3.46
C ASP A 2 11.36 -10.16 -3.11
N THR A 3 12.25 -10.99 -3.62
CA THR A 3 13.72 -10.87 -3.47
C THR A 3 14.33 -9.80 -4.37
N ASN A 4 13.55 -9.21 -5.27
CA ASN A 4 13.97 -8.12 -6.14
C ASN A 4 12.86 -7.05 -6.26
N MET A 5 13.23 -5.84 -6.73
CA MET A 5 12.32 -4.71 -6.94
C MET A 5 12.10 -4.42 -8.43
N LYS A 6 11.89 -5.46 -9.24
CA LYS A 6 11.64 -5.30 -10.68
C LYS A 6 10.20 -4.86 -10.96
N ALA A 7 9.95 -4.33 -12.17
CA ALA A 7 8.63 -3.93 -12.64
C ALA A 7 7.58 -5.05 -12.53
N GLU A 8 8.00 -6.30 -12.71
CA GLU A 8 7.14 -7.48 -12.57
C GLU A 8 6.49 -7.60 -11.16
N LEU A 9 7.21 -7.26 -10.08
CA LEU A 9 6.63 -7.23 -8.74
C LEU A 9 5.51 -6.20 -8.63
N CYS A 10 5.73 -5.00 -9.20
CA CYS A 10 4.76 -3.92 -9.19
C CYS A 10 3.52 -4.29 -10.01
N LYS A 11 3.72 -4.88 -11.19
CA LYS A 11 2.66 -5.39 -12.06
C LYS A 11 1.81 -6.48 -11.38
N LYS A 12 2.45 -7.46 -10.71
CA LYS A 12 1.73 -8.48 -9.92
C LYS A 12 0.91 -7.84 -8.80
N THR A 13 1.41 -6.80 -8.18
CA THR A 13 0.70 -6.08 -7.13
C THR A 13 -0.55 -5.40 -7.67
N LEU A 14 -0.46 -4.73 -8.84
CA LEU A 14 -1.62 -4.14 -9.51
C LEU A 14 -2.67 -5.19 -9.89
N LYS A 15 -2.24 -6.30 -10.51
CA LYS A 15 -3.12 -7.41 -10.86
C LYS A 15 -3.87 -7.94 -9.64
N TYR A 16 -3.18 -8.10 -8.53
CA TYR A 16 -3.76 -8.59 -7.29
C TYR A 16 -4.78 -7.60 -6.72
N ALA A 17 -4.45 -6.30 -6.73
CA ALA A 17 -5.35 -5.25 -6.27
C ALA A 17 -6.62 -5.18 -7.12
N ALA A 18 -6.49 -5.14 -8.44
CA ALA A 18 -7.63 -5.11 -9.36
C ALA A 18 -8.53 -6.34 -9.26
N GLY A 19 -7.93 -7.54 -9.08
CA GLY A 19 -8.70 -8.78 -8.96
C GLY A 19 -9.48 -8.92 -7.65
N HIS A 20 -8.97 -8.35 -6.54
CA HIS A 20 -9.64 -8.41 -5.24
C HIS A 20 -10.53 -7.19 -4.95
N HIS A 21 -10.32 -6.11 -5.67
CA HIS A 21 -11.00 -4.83 -5.47
C HIS A 21 -11.42 -4.23 -6.82
N PRO A 22 -12.36 -4.84 -7.53
CA PRO A 22 -12.84 -4.33 -8.83
C PRO A 22 -13.44 -2.92 -8.74
N GLU A 23 -13.92 -2.54 -7.55
CA GLU A 23 -14.41 -1.20 -7.24
C GLU A 23 -13.31 -0.10 -7.29
N MET A 24 -12.04 -0.49 -7.32
CA MET A 24 -10.90 0.44 -7.44
C MET A 24 -10.64 0.90 -8.89
N ARG A 25 -11.42 0.47 -9.86
CA ARG A 25 -11.28 0.95 -11.24
C ARG A 25 -11.44 2.48 -11.27
N GLY A 26 -10.48 3.18 -11.89
CA GLY A 26 -10.39 4.64 -11.88
C GLY A 26 -9.64 5.23 -10.67
N ALA A 27 -9.22 4.39 -9.71
CA ALA A 27 -8.45 4.87 -8.57
C ALA A 27 -7.06 5.37 -9.00
N ILE A 28 -6.59 6.39 -8.30
CA ILE A 28 -5.26 6.96 -8.52
C ILE A 28 -4.22 6.10 -7.79
N ILE A 29 -3.25 5.58 -8.54
CA ILE A 29 -2.07 4.92 -8.00
C ILE A 29 -0.91 5.90 -8.01
N HIS A 30 -0.50 6.35 -6.84
CA HIS A 30 0.62 7.27 -6.69
C HIS A 30 1.92 6.51 -6.36
N SER A 31 3.02 6.89 -7.01
CA SER A 31 4.35 6.33 -6.76
C SER A 31 5.44 7.39 -6.90
N ASP A 32 6.65 7.06 -6.44
CA ASP A 32 7.85 7.79 -6.83
C ASP A 32 8.19 7.52 -8.31
N ARG A 33 9.32 8.08 -8.77
CA ARG A 33 9.82 7.89 -10.14
C ARG A 33 10.83 6.75 -10.26
N GLY A 34 10.75 5.74 -9.41
CA GLY A 34 11.57 4.54 -9.54
C GLY A 34 11.40 3.89 -10.92
N THR A 35 12.47 3.29 -11.43
CA THR A 35 12.49 2.69 -12.77
C THR A 35 11.40 1.64 -12.97
N GLN A 36 11.04 0.92 -11.92
CA GLN A 36 9.95 -0.06 -11.92
C GLN A 36 8.58 0.56 -12.21
N TYR A 37 8.35 1.82 -11.82
CA TYR A 37 7.08 2.53 -12.01
C TYR A 37 7.04 3.36 -13.30
N THR A 38 8.21 3.65 -13.88
CA THR A 38 8.33 4.38 -15.14
C THR A 38 8.46 3.48 -16.37
N SER A 39 8.58 2.16 -16.16
CA SER A 39 8.69 1.17 -17.24
C SER A 39 7.39 1.11 -18.05
N ASP A 40 7.51 0.80 -19.33
CA ASP A 40 6.36 0.64 -20.22
C ASP A 40 5.45 -0.50 -19.77
N GLU A 41 6.03 -1.63 -19.33
CA GLU A 41 5.28 -2.76 -18.77
C GLU A 41 4.35 -2.34 -17.61
N TYR A 42 4.83 -1.46 -16.73
CA TYR A 42 4.02 -0.99 -15.60
C TYR A 42 2.93 -0.04 -16.06
N ARG A 43 3.23 0.86 -17.01
CA ARG A 43 2.25 1.79 -17.59
C ARG A 43 1.14 1.06 -18.35
N GLU A 44 1.48 0.01 -19.07
CA GLU A 44 0.50 -0.87 -19.73
C GLU A 44 -0.41 -1.55 -18.73
N ALA A 45 0.15 -2.10 -17.65
CA ALA A 45 -0.63 -2.73 -16.59
C ALA A 45 -1.56 -1.74 -15.87
N ILE A 46 -1.13 -0.50 -15.64
CA ILE A 46 -1.98 0.57 -15.10
C ILE A 46 -3.21 0.78 -15.99
N LYS A 47 -3.00 0.87 -17.31
CA LYS A 47 -4.11 1.05 -18.29
C LYS A 47 -5.00 -0.19 -18.36
N GLU A 48 -4.42 -1.38 -18.43
CA GLU A 48 -5.12 -2.66 -18.49
C GLU A 48 -6.10 -2.82 -17.32
N TYR A 49 -5.63 -2.51 -16.11
CA TYR A 49 -6.46 -2.64 -14.90
C TYR A 49 -7.32 -1.42 -14.61
N GLY A 50 -7.24 -0.39 -15.45
CA GLY A 50 -8.10 0.80 -15.39
C GLY A 50 -7.78 1.73 -14.23
N PHE A 51 -6.51 1.79 -13.79
CA PHE A 51 -6.02 2.76 -12.81
C PHE A 51 -5.56 4.05 -13.47
N VAL A 52 -5.42 5.10 -12.68
CA VAL A 52 -4.84 6.39 -13.08
C VAL A 52 -3.46 6.52 -12.42
N GLN A 53 -2.42 6.66 -13.22
CA GLN A 53 -1.07 6.83 -12.70
C GLN A 53 -0.82 8.26 -12.25
N SER A 54 -0.29 8.42 -11.05
CA SER A 54 0.25 9.66 -10.51
C SER A 54 1.68 9.43 -10.02
N MET A 55 2.55 10.39 -10.25
CA MET A 55 3.96 10.31 -9.82
C MET A 55 4.37 11.61 -9.15
N ASN A 56 5.41 11.53 -8.32
CA ASN A 56 6.08 12.71 -7.79
C ASN A 56 6.48 13.66 -8.92
N SER A 57 6.42 14.97 -8.64
CA SER A 57 6.88 16.01 -9.57
C SER A 57 8.33 15.79 -10.01
N ALA A 58 8.67 16.24 -11.21
CA ALA A 58 10.06 16.22 -11.68
C ALA A 58 10.92 17.12 -10.77
N GLY A 59 12.00 16.56 -10.23
CA GLY A 59 12.85 17.24 -9.24
C GLY A 59 12.61 16.80 -7.80
N GLY A 60 11.72 15.82 -7.56
CA GLY A 60 11.65 15.02 -6.34
C GLY A 60 11.38 15.81 -5.06
N ARG A 61 10.23 16.43 -4.93
CA ARG A 61 9.80 16.85 -3.58
C ARG A 61 9.40 15.59 -2.81
N CYS A 62 10.18 15.22 -1.80
CA CYS A 62 9.93 14.07 -0.93
C CYS A 62 8.56 14.08 -0.24
N HIS A 63 7.91 15.23 -0.19
CA HIS A 63 6.59 15.40 0.41
C HIS A 63 5.46 14.67 -0.31
N ASP A 64 5.59 14.41 -1.60
CA ASP A 64 4.52 13.79 -2.39
C ASP A 64 4.29 12.32 -2.00
N ASN A 65 5.34 11.61 -1.55
CA ASN A 65 5.28 10.22 -1.10
C ASN A 65 5.35 10.03 0.43
N ALA A 66 5.34 11.13 1.18
CA ALA A 66 5.56 11.13 2.63
C ALA A 66 4.60 10.20 3.40
N ARG A 67 3.38 10.02 2.93
CA ARG A 67 2.40 9.11 3.56
C ARG A 67 2.83 7.65 3.47
N CYS A 68 3.31 7.23 2.31
CA CYS A 68 3.79 5.86 2.09
C CYS A 68 5.09 5.63 2.88
N GLU A 69 6.02 6.58 2.85
CA GLU A 69 7.27 6.53 3.61
C GLU A 69 7.01 6.46 5.12
N SER A 70 6.10 7.29 5.64
CA SER A 70 5.69 7.27 7.05
C SER A 70 5.05 5.92 7.44
N MET A 71 4.22 5.34 6.58
CA MET A 71 3.62 4.03 6.82
C MET A 71 4.70 2.93 6.91
N TRP A 72 5.67 2.94 6.00
CA TRP A 72 6.79 1.98 6.01
C TRP A 72 7.70 2.18 7.22
N ALA A 73 8.03 3.42 7.58
CA ALA A 73 8.85 3.72 8.75
C ALA A 73 8.19 3.18 10.03
N ARG A 74 6.91 3.47 10.23
CA ARG A 74 6.16 2.98 11.38
C ARG A 74 6.07 1.46 11.42
N MET A 75 5.82 0.80 10.29
CA MET A 75 5.82 -0.66 10.23
C MET A 75 7.18 -1.24 10.63
N LYS A 76 8.27 -0.65 10.17
CA LYS A 76 9.62 -1.09 10.55
C LYS A 76 9.88 -0.92 12.04
N GLU A 77 9.49 0.22 12.61
CA GLU A 77 9.65 0.51 14.05
C GLU A 77 8.76 -0.40 14.91
N GLU A 78 7.48 -0.48 14.58
CA GLU A 78 6.50 -1.21 15.40
C GLU A 78 6.61 -2.73 15.27
N LEU A 79 7.05 -3.24 14.10
CA LEU A 79 7.09 -4.67 13.81
C LEU A 79 8.49 -5.26 13.81
N LEU A 80 9.45 -4.64 13.11
CA LEU A 80 10.71 -5.30 12.78
C LEU A 80 11.86 -4.89 13.70
N TYR A 81 12.09 -3.58 13.88
CA TYR A 81 13.25 -3.10 14.62
C TYR A 81 13.22 -3.55 16.08
N ASN A 82 14.38 -4.06 16.56
CA ASN A 82 14.58 -4.57 17.91
C ASN A 82 13.69 -5.77 18.32
N ARG A 83 12.95 -6.36 17.37
CA ARG A 83 12.08 -7.51 17.63
C ARG A 83 12.49 -8.75 16.87
N TYR A 84 12.96 -8.58 15.63
CA TYR A 84 13.33 -9.68 14.73
C TYR A 84 14.64 -9.38 14.01
N ASP A 85 15.55 -10.34 14.01
CA ASP A 85 16.70 -10.34 13.11
C ASP A 85 16.26 -10.87 11.74
N THR A 86 15.82 -9.93 10.88
CA THR A 86 15.30 -10.29 9.56
C THR A 86 16.35 -10.89 8.64
N SER A 87 17.66 -10.74 8.93
CA SER A 87 18.74 -11.36 8.14
C SER A 87 18.74 -12.88 8.27
N LYS A 88 18.19 -13.40 9.37
CA LYS A 88 18.07 -14.84 9.66
C LYS A 88 16.70 -15.42 9.28
N MET A 89 15.82 -14.63 8.71
CA MET A 89 14.45 -15.05 8.39
C MET A 89 14.30 -15.37 6.90
N THR A 90 13.44 -16.33 6.60
CA THR A 90 13.02 -16.55 5.21
C THR A 90 12.09 -15.43 4.73
N VAL A 91 12.10 -15.17 3.43
CA VAL A 91 11.18 -14.18 2.80
C VAL A 91 9.72 -14.50 3.14
N THR A 92 9.35 -15.77 3.18
CA THR A 92 8.01 -16.22 3.54
C THR A 92 7.64 -15.84 4.98
N ALA A 93 8.54 -16.05 5.93
CA ALA A 93 8.32 -15.69 7.33
C ALA A 93 8.13 -14.17 7.49
N VAL A 94 8.97 -13.37 6.83
CA VAL A 94 8.84 -11.90 6.84
C VAL A 94 7.52 -11.45 6.19
N LYS A 95 7.13 -12.07 5.07
CA LYS A 95 5.82 -11.80 4.44
C LYS A 95 4.65 -12.06 5.41
N GLN A 96 4.67 -13.16 6.13
CA GLN A 96 3.62 -13.50 7.10
C GLN A 96 3.53 -12.49 8.24
N LEU A 97 4.68 -12.03 8.76
CA LEU A 97 4.73 -11.00 9.80
C LEU A 97 4.12 -9.68 9.30
N ILE A 98 4.52 -9.20 8.12
CA ILE A 98 4.03 -7.97 7.51
C ILE A 98 2.52 -8.09 7.20
N TRP A 99 2.09 -9.22 6.67
CA TRP A 99 0.68 -9.46 6.38
C TRP A 99 -0.17 -9.41 7.65
N ARG A 100 0.26 -10.11 8.71
CA ARG A 100 -0.43 -10.09 10.02
C ARG A 100 -0.47 -8.69 10.62
N TYR A 101 0.63 -7.94 10.51
CA TYR A 101 0.70 -6.58 11.01
C TYR A 101 -0.34 -5.68 10.33
N TYR A 102 -0.42 -5.69 9.00
CA TYR A 102 -1.37 -4.84 8.29
C TYR A 102 -2.82 -5.33 8.41
N MET A 103 -3.07 -6.62 8.26
CA MET A 103 -4.43 -7.15 8.23
C MET A 103 -5.09 -7.23 9.63
N SER A 104 -4.32 -7.56 10.66
CA SER A 104 -4.88 -7.70 12.01
C SER A 104 -4.69 -6.43 12.85
N TYR A 105 -3.47 -5.96 12.98
CA TYR A 105 -3.16 -4.86 13.89
C TYR A 105 -3.45 -3.50 13.27
N TRP A 106 -2.80 -3.16 12.14
CA TRP A 106 -2.93 -1.85 11.50
C TRP A 106 -4.38 -1.51 11.14
N ASN A 107 -5.05 -2.40 10.44
CA ASN A 107 -6.40 -2.15 9.96
C ASN A 107 -7.46 -2.18 11.07
N ASN A 108 -7.30 -3.01 12.10
CA ASN A 108 -8.39 -3.28 13.05
C ASN A 108 -8.15 -2.79 14.47
N ARG A 109 -6.90 -2.45 14.83
CA ARG A 109 -6.56 -2.08 16.21
C ARG A 109 -5.79 -0.78 16.34
N ARG A 110 -4.95 -0.46 15.33
CA ARG A 110 -4.10 0.71 15.41
C ARG A 110 -4.93 1.99 15.29
N ILE A 111 -4.82 2.84 16.30
CA ILE A 111 -5.45 4.17 16.31
C ILE A 111 -4.70 5.11 15.36
N CYS A 112 -5.42 5.69 14.41
CA CYS A 112 -4.89 6.63 13.43
C CYS A 112 -5.50 8.01 13.65
N THR A 113 -4.74 8.95 14.18
CA THR A 113 -5.21 10.31 14.48
C THR A 113 -5.70 11.06 13.24
N SER A 114 -5.06 10.83 12.09
CA SER A 114 -5.44 11.45 10.81
C SER A 114 -6.84 11.09 10.28
N ILE A 115 -7.46 10.05 10.84
CA ILE A 115 -8.82 9.61 10.49
C ILE A 115 -9.78 9.63 11.67
N GLY A 116 -9.52 10.51 12.63
CA GLY A 116 -10.40 10.72 13.78
C GLY A 116 -10.15 9.79 14.95
N GLY A 117 -8.92 9.32 15.15
CA GLY A 117 -8.55 8.50 16.32
C GLY A 117 -9.16 7.10 16.30
N MET A 118 -9.35 6.52 15.14
CA MET A 118 -9.93 5.18 14.99
C MET A 118 -9.11 4.28 14.06
N PRO A 119 -9.32 2.95 14.11
CA PRO A 119 -8.71 2.04 13.15
C PRO A 119 -9.26 2.24 11.72
N PRO A 120 -8.45 2.00 10.66
CA PRO A 120 -8.87 2.15 9.27
C PRO A 120 -10.13 1.36 8.89
N SER A 121 -10.30 0.14 9.39
CA SER A 121 -11.49 -0.68 9.11
C SER A 121 -12.77 -0.07 9.68
N LEU A 122 -12.71 0.56 10.85
CA LEU A 122 -13.86 1.23 11.45
C LEU A 122 -14.24 2.48 10.62
N LYS A 123 -13.23 3.27 10.21
CA LYS A 123 -13.48 4.44 9.34
C LYS A 123 -14.10 4.04 8.00
N ARG A 124 -13.62 2.96 7.40
CA ARG A 124 -14.20 2.41 6.17
C ARG A 124 -15.65 1.98 6.36
N ARG A 125 -15.96 1.29 7.46
CA ARG A 125 -17.33 0.88 7.79
C ARG A 125 -18.27 2.10 7.91
N GLN A 126 -17.87 3.11 8.67
CA GLN A 126 -18.66 4.35 8.83
C GLN A 126 -18.94 5.01 7.48
N TYR A 127 -17.97 5.03 6.59
CA TYR A 127 -18.15 5.58 5.24
C TYR A 127 -19.22 4.80 4.45
N TYR A 128 -19.14 3.48 4.41
CA TYR A 128 -20.15 2.68 3.70
C TYR A 128 -21.52 2.74 4.34
N ASP A 129 -21.61 2.80 5.66
CA ASP A 129 -22.88 2.96 6.36
C ASP A 129 -23.52 4.31 6.05
N SER A 130 -22.72 5.38 5.94
CA SER A 130 -23.23 6.70 5.55
C SER A 130 -23.78 6.74 4.12
N ILE A 131 -23.13 6.05 3.18
CA ILE A 131 -23.62 5.92 1.79
C ILE A 131 -24.94 5.15 1.76
N ARG A 132 -25.04 4.04 2.48
CA ARG A 132 -26.26 3.23 2.54
C ARG A 132 -27.43 3.98 3.16
N ALA A 133 -27.16 4.83 4.14
CA ALA A 133 -28.20 5.65 4.78
C ALA A 133 -28.68 6.82 3.90
N ALA A 134 -27.89 7.19 2.88
CA ALA A 134 -28.20 8.28 1.95
C ALA A 134 -28.87 7.81 0.63
N ALA A 135 -28.95 6.49 0.41
CA ALA A 135 -29.53 5.85 -0.76
C ALA A 135 -30.95 5.36 -0.48
#